data_aa17cccea7093958d59ec9014b735fb1
#
_entry.id   aa17cccea7093958d59ec9014b735fb1
#
_cell.length_a   1.000
_cell.length_b   1.000
_cell.length_c   1.000
_cell.angle_alpha   90.00
_cell.angle_beta   90.00
_cell.angle_gamma   90.00
#
_symmetry.space_group_name_H-M   'P 1'
#
loop_
_entity.id
_entity.type
_entity.pdbx_description
1 polymer ?
#
loop_
_entity_poly.entity_id
_entity_poly.type
_entity_poly.pdbx_seq_one_letter_code
_entity_poly.pdbx_strand_id
1 'polypeptide(L)'
;MSELDNVLRLPAEQMYAHEIEVLISAETERIPTGWKMSPRSVLTYITGGKVKGVEISPKYIGNRRLVEVAISTLLTDRALLLIGEPGTAKSWLSEHLSAAIHGDSTKVIQGTAGTTEEQIRYSWNYAMLIANGPSREALVKSPIFRAMECGGIARFEEISRCASEVQDALISILSEKRISIPELGYEIPAAKGFSIIATANTRDRGVNDMSSALKRRFNIIVLPTPGDIETEIEIVRKRVKELAVNLELQAALPADDAIVKVVTIFRELRNGMTLDSKEKIKPPSGVISTAEAISLLTNSMALAACFGKGKITSEDIAAGLQGAIVKDEEKDKLVWREYLDNVLKKRGSEWRDLYNACKEMNA
;
A
#
# COMPACT_ATOMS: atom_id res chain seq x y z
N MET A 1 20.20 7.46 -22.19
CA MET A 1 19.27 6.83 -21.23
C MET A 1 19.73 7.23 -19.86
N SER A 2 18.88 7.87 -19.06
CA SER A 2 19.23 8.22 -17.67
C SER A 2 19.28 6.92 -16.84
N GLU A 3 20.06 6.92 -15.74
CA GLU A 3 20.07 5.77 -14.81
C GLU A 3 18.67 5.42 -14.30
N LEU A 4 17.72 6.36 -14.37
CA LEU A 4 16.33 6.19 -13.97
C LEU A 4 15.48 5.37 -14.97
N ASP A 5 15.89 5.28 -16.24
CA ASP A 5 15.15 4.54 -17.27
C ASP A 5 15.14 3.02 -17.04
N ASN A 6 16.06 2.52 -16.19
CA ASN A 6 16.17 1.09 -15.84
C ASN A 6 15.58 0.73 -14.47
N VAL A 7 14.90 1.66 -13.80
CA VAL A 7 14.29 1.41 -12.48
C VAL A 7 12.88 0.89 -12.64
N LEU A 8 12.63 -0.34 -12.21
CA LEU A 8 11.30 -1.00 -12.32
C LEU A 8 10.19 -0.22 -11.60
N ARG A 9 10.50 0.41 -10.47
CA ARG A 9 9.56 1.20 -9.68
C ARG A 9 10.24 2.42 -9.09
N LEU A 10 9.87 3.57 -9.56
CA LEU A 10 10.30 4.85 -8.98
C LEU A 10 9.55 5.12 -7.67
N PRO A 11 10.16 5.83 -6.70
CA PRO A 11 9.45 6.34 -5.54
C PRO A 11 8.37 7.36 -5.96
N ALA A 12 7.34 7.52 -5.12
CA ALA A 12 6.16 8.31 -5.49
C ALA A 12 6.47 9.75 -5.88
N GLU A 13 7.43 10.41 -5.22
CA GLU A 13 7.86 11.78 -5.53
C GLU A 13 8.50 11.92 -6.91
N GLN A 14 9.09 10.87 -7.43
CA GLN A 14 9.66 10.85 -8.79
C GLN A 14 8.60 10.44 -9.83
N MET A 15 7.80 9.44 -9.51
CA MET A 15 6.72 8.96 -10.39
C MET A 15 5.69 10.06 -10.69
N TYR A 16 5.39 10.90 -9.71
CA TYR A 16 4.42 12.00 -9.82
C TYR A 16 5.07 13.37 -9.71
N ALA A 17 6.34 13.50 -10.11
CA ALA A 17 7.11 14.75 -10.00
C ALA A 17 6.38 15.95 -10.61
N HIS A 18 5.83 15.78 -11.82
CA HIS A 18 5.11 16.85 -12.50
C HIS A 18 3.88 17.36 -11.71
N GLU A 19 3.08 16.45 -11.14
CA GLU A 19 1.92 16.83 -10.33
C GLU A 19 2.34 17.57 -9.05
N ILE A 20 3.42 17.11 -8.41
CA ILE A 20 3.99 17.75 -7.21
C ILE A 20 4.51 19.14 -7.54
N GLU A 21 5.25 19.32 -8.64
CA GLU A 21 5.76 20.62 -9.10
C GLU A 21 4.64 21.61 -9.41
N VAL A 22 3.56 21.15 -10.06
CA VAL A 22 2.38 21.97 -10.34
C VAL A 22 1.75 22.47 -9.03
N LEU A 23 1.58 21.59 -8.04
CA LEU A 23 1.02 21.92 -6.73
C LEU A 23 1.92 22.91 -5.98
N ILE A 24 3.23 22.69 -5.94
CA ILE A 24 4.20 23.61 -5.31
C ILE A 24 4.18 24.97 -6.02
N SER A 25 4.16 25.01 -7.36
CA SER A 25 4.11 26.25 -8.12
C SER A 25 2.80 27.03 -7.98
N ALA A 26 1.72 26.36 -7.58
CA ALA A 26 0.41 26.94 -7.34
C ALA A 26 0.17 27.31 -5.88
N GLU A 27 1.14 27.06 -5.00
CA GLU A 27 0.99 27.24 -3.56
C GLU A 27 0.77 28.70 -3.17
N THR A 28 -0.26 28.94 -2.39
CA THR A 28 -0.61 30.28 -1.87
C THR A 28 -0.85 30.27 -0.37
N GLU A 29 -0.90 29.06 0.23
CA GLU A 29 -1.17 28.92 1.65
C GLU A 29 0.12 28.74 2.47
N ARG A 30 -0.02 28.87 3.78
CA ARG A 30 1.11 28.66 4.70
C ARG A 30 1.59 27.21 4.64
N ILE A 31 2.86 27.04 4.34
CA ILE A 31 3.56 25.75 4.37
C ILE A 31 4.08 25.51 5.80
N PRO A 32 3.76 24.39 6.45
CA PRO A 32 4.33 24.02 7.75
C PRO A 32 5.84 23.78 7.66
N THR A 33 6.55 24.02 8.76
CA THR A 33 8.01 23.78 8.81
C THR A 33 8.33 22.32 8.55
N GLY A 34 9.23 22.05 7.60
CA GLY A 34 9.63 20.71 7.18
C GLY A 34 8.75 20.10 6.08
N TRP A 35 7.68 20.78 5.68
CA TRP A 35 6.81 20.33 4.58
C TRP A 35 7.21 20.98 3.25
N LYS A 36 6.85 20.33 2.14
CA LYS A 36 7.06 20.84 0.77
C LYS A 36 5.89 21.67 0.26
N MET A 37 4.68 21.43 0.76
CA MET A 37 3.46 22.12 0.36
C MET A 37 2.48 22.23 1.53
N SER A 38 1.45 23.05 1.38
CA SER A 38 0.41 23.24 2.40
C SER A 38 -0.44 21.98 2.60
N PRO A 39 -1.12 21.84 3.75
CA PRO A 39 -2.04 20.72 3.99
C PRO A 39 -3.13 20.56 2.93
N ARG A 40 -3.60 21.66 2.32
CA ARG A 40 -4.60 21.61 1.25
C ARG A 40 -4.02 21.11 -0.06
N SER A 41 -2.79 21.52 -0.39
CA SER A 41 -2.09 20.99 -1.56
C SER A 41 -1.79 19.51 -1.40
N VAL A 42 -1.37 19.05 -0.20
CA VAL A 42 -1.23 17.62 0.13
C VAL A 42 -2.57 16.88 -0.05
N LEU A 43 -3.66 17.45 0.46
CA LEU A 43 -4.99 16.86 0.30
C LEU A 43 -5.36 16.72 -1.19
N THR A 44 -5.13 17.76 -1.99
CA THR A 44 -5.38 17.74 -3.44
C THR A 44 -4.51 16.71 -4.14
N TYR A 45 -3.24 16.57 -3.77
CA TYR A 45 -2.36 15.53 -4.30
C TYR A 45 -2.90 14.12 -4.02
N ILE A 46 -3.40 13.88 -2.81
CA ILE A 46 -3.92 12.56 -2.41
C ILE A 46 -5.29 12.27 -3.02
N THR A 47 -6.22 13.24 -2.99
CA THR A 47 -7.62 13.01 -3.39
C THR A 47 -7.91 13.35 -4.85
N GLY A 48 -6.93 13.94 -5.54
CA GLY A 48 -7.09 14.41 -6.91
C GLY A 48 -7.78 15.76 -7.01
N GLY A 49 -7.74 16.32 -8.20
CA GLY A 49 -8.37 17.60 -8.52
C GLY A 49 -7.75 18.27 -9.73
N LYS A 50 -8.10 19.54 -9.99
CA LYS A 50 -7.55 20.33 -11.11
C LYS A 50 -6.87 21.56 -10.58
N VAL A 51 -5.57 21.74 -10.91
CA VAL A 51 -4.75 22.89 -10.47
C VAL A 51 -4.05 23.50 -11.67
N LYS A 52 -4.23 24.80 -11.89
CA LYS A 52 -3.67 25.55 -13.06
C LYS A 52 -3.93 24.85 -14.41
N GLY A 53 -5.09 24.19 -14.56
CA GLY A 53 -5.44 23.49 -15.80
C GLY A 53 -4.90 22.05 -15.89
N VAL A 54 -4.00 21.64 -14.99
CA VAL A 54 -3.45 20.28 -14.92
C VAL A 54 -4.32 19.42 -14.03
N GLU A 55 -4.62 18.21 -14.48
CA GLU A 55 -5.34 17.20 -13.69
C GLU A 55 -4.37 16.52 -12.72
N ILE A 56 -4.67 16.58 -11.43
CA ILE A 56 -3.97 15.85 -10.38
C ILE A 56 -4.71 14.53 -10.18
N SER A 57 -4.05 13.44 -10.45
CA SER A 57 -4.65 12.10 -10.35
C SER A 57 -4.88 11.71 -8.88
N PRO A 58 -6.05 11.17 -8.48
CA PRO A 58 -6.25 10.71 -7.11
C PRO A 58 -5.34 9.51 -6.79
N LYS A 59 -4.64 9.56 -5.65
CA LYS A 59 -3.80 8.48 -5.12
C LYS A 59 -4.59 7.60 -4.15
N TYR A 60 -5.63 8.17 -3.55
CA TYR A 60 -6.56 7.46 -2.69
C TYR A 60 -8.00 7.79 -3.10
N ILE A 61 -8.78 6.75 -3.38
CA ILE A 61 -10.21 6.83 -3.69
C ILE A 61 -10.97 6.28 -2.49
N GLY A 62 -11.75 7.13 -1.83
CA GLY A 62 -12.47 6.78 -0.62
C GLY A 62 -12.88 8.00 0.20
N ASN A 63 -13.09 7.82 1.50
CA ASN A 63 -13.55 8.89 2.36
C ASN A 63 -12.47 9.99 2.53
N ARG A 64 -12.74 11.15 1.91
CA ARG A 64 -11.88 12.34 1.98
C ARG A 64 -11.55 12.75 3.43
N ARG A 65 -12.51 12.61 4.36
CA ARG A 65 -12.32 13.00 5.76
C ARG A 65 -11.22 12.19 6.44
N LEU A 66 -11.03 10.92 6.08
CA LEU A 66 -9.93 10.11 6.61
C LEU A 66 -8.56 10.68 6.19
N VAL A 67 -8.46 11.15 4.93
CA VAL A 67 -7.23 11.80 4.44
C VAL A 67 -6.98 13.12 5.17
N GLU A 68 -8.01 13.93 5.38
CA GLU A 68 -7.91 15.18 6.16
C GLU A 68 -7.43 14.91 7.59
N VAL A 69 -7.94 13.87 8.26
CA VAL A 69 -7.51 13.47 9.60
C VAL A 69 -6.07 12.96 9.58
N ALA A 70 -5.65 12.20 8.55
CA ALA A 70 -4.27 11.75 8.40
C ALA A 70 -3.31 12.94 8.29
N ILE A 71 -3.61 13.89 7.41
CA ILE A 71 -2.81 15.10 7.21
C ILE A 71 -2.75 15.95 8.49
N SER A 72 -3.91 16.13 9.15
CA SER A 72 -3.98 16.87 10.42
C SER A 72 -3.15 16.22 11.52
N THR A 73 -3.13 14.89 11.58
CA THR A 73 -2.31 14.14 12.53
C THR A 73 -0.83 14.47 12.36
N LEU A 74 -0.34 14.49 11.11
CA LEU A 74 1.06 14.74 10.80
C LEU A 74 1.50 16.19 11.04
N LEU A 75 0.56 17.11 11.33
CA LEU A 75 0.82 18.46 11.83
C LEU A 75 1.01 18.53 13.35
N THR A 76 0.70 17.47 14.05
CA THR A 76 0.80 17.39 15.52
C THR A 76 2.07 16.65 15.94
N ASP A 77 2.24 16.44 17.22
CA ASP A 77 3.32 15.63 17.81
C ASP A 77 3.06 14.12 17.74
N ARG A 78 1.86 13.71 17.31
CA ARG A 78 1.48 12.31 17.23
C ARG A 78 1.92 11.67 15.92
N ALA A 79 2.29 10.41 15.99
CA ALA A 79 2.49 9.57 14.80
C ALA A 79 1.14 9.10 14.22
N LEU A 80 1.12 8.76 12.95
CA LEU A 80 -0.04 8.23 12.26
C LEU A 80 0.04 6.71 12.15
N LEU A 81 -1.02 6.00 12.55
CA LEU A 81 -1.15 4.55 12.35
C LEU A 81 -2.33 4.26 11.42
N LEU A 82 -2.03 3.71 10.25
CA LEU A 82 -3.03 3.26 9.28
C LEU A 82 -3.31 1.78 9.50
N ILE A 83 -4.54 1.45 9.87
CA ILE A 83 -4.98 0.07 10.09
C ILE A 83 -6.00 -0.29 9.01
N GLY A 84 -6.02 -1.53 8.56
CA GLY A 84 -7.03 -2.02 7.62
C GLY A 84 -6.72 -3.43 7.13
N GLU A 85 -7.65 -3.99 6.38
CA GLU A 85 -7.44 -5.29 5.74
C GLU A 85 -6.32 -5.22 4.68
N PRO A 86 -5.71 -6.35 4.29
CA PRO A 86 -4.81 -6.39 3.14
C PRO A 86 -5.47 -5.80 1.89
N GLY A 87 -4.72 -5.02 1.12
CA GLY A 87 -5.23 -4.38 -0.11
C GLY A 87 -6.06 -3.11 0.06
N THR A 88 -6.18 -2.54 1.28
CA THR A 88 -6.86 -1.25 1.52
C THR A 88 -5.98 -0.02 1.27
N ALA A 89 -4.90 -0.17 0.52
CA ALA A 89 -3.98 0.91 0.13
C ALA A 89 -3.22 1.61 1.28
N LYS A 90 -3.03 0.98 2.44
CA LYS A 90 -2.29 1.55 3.59
C LYS A 90 -0.88 2.01 3.22
N SER A 91 -0.07 1.09 2.69
CA SER A 91 1.32 1.37 2.29
C SER A 91 1.40 2.37 1.13
N TRP A 92 0.43 2.32 0.22
CA TRP A 92 0.31 3.28 -0.87
C TRP A 92 0.01 4.69 -0.35
N LEU A 93 -0.95 4.82 0.57
CA LEU A 93 -1.27 6.12 1.18
C LEU A 93 -0.12 6.65 2.03
N SER A 94 0.59 5.80 2.79
CA SER A 94 1.76 6.19 3.57
C SER A 94 2.90 6.71 2.69
N GLU A 95 3.15 6.05 1.56
CA GLU A 95 4.14 6.46 0.57
C GLU A 95 3.83 7.83 -0.03
N HIS A 96 2.59 8.01 -0.49
CA HIS A 96 2.17 9.26 -1.12
C HIS A 96 2.07 10.44 -0.13
N LEU A 97 1.67 10.20 1.11
CA LEU A 97 1.73 11.24 2.16
C LEU A 97 3.18 11.67 2.42
N SER A 98 4.11 10.73 2.52
CA SER A 98 5.54 11.03 2.72
C SER A 98 6.12 11.80 1.53
N ALA A 99 5.82 11.38 0.30
CA ALA A 99 6.23 12.05 -0.93
C ALA A 99 5.72 13.50 -1.01
N ALA A 100 4.43 13.71 -0.76
CA ALA A 100 3.82 15.04 -0.84
C ALA A 100 4.30 15.99 0.27
N ILE A 101 4.43 15.47 1.48
CA ILE A 101 4.77 16.28 2.66
C ILE A 101 6.24 16.63 2.69
N HIS A 102 7.12 15.63 2.51
CA HIS A 102 8.56 15.82 2.69
C HIS A 102 9.38 15.70 1.40
N GLY A 103 8.82 15.14 0.33
CA GLY A 103 9.51 14.91 -0.93
C GLY A 103 10.47 13.72 -0.91
N ASP A 104 10.31 12.80 0.04
CA ASP A 104 11.10 11.57 0.13
C ASP A 104 10.27 10.49 0.84
N SER A 105 9.85 9.50 0.08
CA SER A 105 9.08 8.34 0.55
C SER A 105 9.94 7.10 0.82
N THR A 106 11.26 7.21 0.66
CA THR A 106 12.19 6.05 0.69
C THR A 106 12.66 5.66 2.09
N LYS A 107 12.41 6.49 3.11
CA LYS A 107 12.77 6.20 4.50
C LYS A 107 11.78 5.20 5.11
N VAL A 108 11.91 3.93 4.73
CA VAL A 108 10.97 2.87 5.10
C VAL A 108 11.67 1.74 5.88
N ILE A 109 10.98 1.24 6.90
CA ILE A 109 11.26 -0.02 7.58
C ILE A 109 10.11 -0.97 7.30
N GLN A 110 10.41 -2.16 6.80
CA GLN A 110 9.45 -3.23 6.63
C GLN A 110 9.47 -4.11 7.88
N GLY A 111 8.38 -4.11 8.64
CA GLY A 111 8.20 -4.94 9.82
C GLY A 111 8.11 -6.42 9.45
N THR A 112 8.89 -7.23 10.14
CA THR A 112 8.91 -8.69 10.04
C THR A 112 9.17 -9.30 11.42
N ALA A 113 8.98 -10.60 11.58
CA ALA A 113 9.35 -11.29 12.81
C ALA A 113 10.87 -11.22 13.13
N GLY A 114 11.70 -10.97 12.12
CA GLY A 114 13.16 -10.83 12.27
C GLY A 114 13.64 -9.39 12.38
N THR A 115 12.74 -8.41 12.44
CA THR A 115 13.11 -7.00 12.63
C THR A 115 13.73 -6.81 14.02
N THR A 116 14.84 -6.07 14.09
CA THR A 116 15.57 -5.80 15.34
C THR A 116 15.45 -4.33 15.77
N GLU A 117 15.77 -4.04 17.04
CA GLU A 117 15.82 -2.65 17.54
C GLU A 117 16.87 -1.82 16.79
N GLU A 118 17.97 -2.42 16.38
CA GLU A 118 19.03 -1.76 15.62
C GLU A 118 18.52 -1.21 14.27
N GLN A 119 17.61 -1.92 13.62
CA GLN A 119 16.99 -1.46 12.38
C GLN A 119 16.04 -0.27 12.59
N ILE A 120 15.54 -0.09 13.81
CA ILE A 120 14.70 1.06 14.18
C ILE A 120 15.53 2.27 14.57
N ARG A 121 16.57 2.06 15.40
CA ARG A 121 17.40 3.14 15.94
C ARG A 121 18.63 3.41 15.10
N TYR A 122 19.65 2.59 15.24
CA TYR A 122 20.92 2.62 14.52
C TYR A 122 21.64 1.29 14.72
N SER A 123 22.60 1.03 13.89
CA SER A 123 23.54 -0.08 14.03
C SER A 123 24.99 0.43 13.85
N TRP A 124 25.93 -0.49 13.93
CA TRP A 124 27.34 -0.16 13.77
C TRP A 124 27.93 -0.85 12.54
N ASN A 125 28.79 -0.14 11.82
CA ASN A 125 29.73 -0.79 10.91
C ASN A 125 30.80 -1.46 11.76
N TYR A 126 30.68 -2.76 11.97
CA TYR A 126 31.53 -3.52 12.87
C TYR A 126 33.03 -3.49 12.48
N ALA A 127 33.35 -3.44 11.18
CA ALA A 127 34.75 -3.29 10.73
C ALA A 127 35.35 -1.97 11.21
N MET A 128 34.62 -0.87 11.08
CA MET A 128 35.05 0.44 11.56
C MET A 128 35.07 0.50 13.08
N LEU A 129 34.11 -0.12 13.75
CA LEU A 129 34.00 -0.15 15.21
C LEU A 129 35.20 -0.87 15.81
N ILE A 130 35.62 -2.01 15.22
CA ILE A 130 36.81 -2.78 15.69
C ILE A 130 38.10 -2.00 15.42
N ALA A 131 38.20 -1.33 14.26
CA ALA A 131 39.43 -0.61 13.88
C ALA A 131 39.62 0.70 14.65
N ASN A 132 38.54 1.49 14.87
CA ASN A 132 38.65 2.86 15.35
C ASN A 132 37.85 3.13 16.62
N GLY A 133 37.13 2.15 17.16
CA GLY A 133 36.21 2.34 18.27
C GLY A 133 34.89 3.03 17.83
N PRO A 134 33.99 3.32 18.79
CA PRO A 134 32.74 4.01 18.50
C PRO A 134 33.00 5.42 17.95
N SER A 135 32.47 5.69 16.75
CA SER A 135 32.59 6.98 16.09
C SER A 135 31.34 7.29 15.26
N ARG A 136 31.16 8.55 14.87
CA ARG A 136 30.02 8.95 14.01
C ARG A 136 30.09 8.32 12.63
N GLU A 137 31.29 8.06 12.13
CA GLU A 137 31.56 7.44 10.84
C GLU A 137 31.23 5.94 10.86
N ALA A 138 31.42 5.28 12.02
CA ALA A 138 31.03 3.88 12.22
C ALA A 138 29.53 3.68 12.44
N LEU A 139 28.78 4.76 12.69
CA LEU A 139 27.33 4.71 12.95
C LEU A 139 26.54 4.50 11.66
N VAL A 140 25.77 3.43 11.60
CA VAL A 140 24.84 3.15 10.49
C VAL A 140 23.43 3.60 10.89
N LYS A 141 22.99 4.69 10.27
CA LYS A 141 21.70 5.35 10.58
C LYS A 141 20.51 4.59 9.99
N SER A 142 19.52 4.26 10.81
CA SER A 142 18.24 3.72 10.37
C SER A 142 17.44 4.72 9.52
N PRO A 143 16.38 4.27 8.81
CA PRO A 143 15.45 5.18 8.14
C PRO A 143 14.80 6.18 9.11
N ILE A 144 14.44 5.76 10.33
CA ILE A 144 13.87 6.65 11.36
C ILE A 144 14.90 7.69 11.81
N PHE A 145 16.12 7.25 12.07
CA PHE A 145 17.22 8.16 12.43
C PHE A 145 17.43 9.25 11.37
N ARG A 146 17.51 8.85 10.08
CA ARG A 146 17.65 9.80 8.97
C ARG A 146 16.46 10.76 8.86
N ALA A 147 15.24 10.26 9.09
CA ALA A 147 14.05 11.11 9.10
C ALA A 147 14.09 12.12 10.25
N MET A 148 14.55 11.72 11.43
CA MET A 148 14.69 12.62 12.58
C MET A 148 15.69 13.77 12.31
N GLU A 149 16.83 13.46 11.71
CA GLU A 149 17.86 14.47 11.41
C GLU A 149 17.36 15.55 10.41
N CYS A 150 16.61 15.14 9.39
CA CYS A 150 16.15 16.05 8.35
C CYS A 150 14.74 16.62 8.57
N GLY A 151 14.06 16.25 9.66
CA GLY A 151 12.68 16.65 9.90
C GLY A 151 11.67 16.00 8.95
N GLY A 152 12.00 14.81 8.44
CA GLY A 152 11.19 14.08 7.46
C GLY A 152 10.20 13.10 8.07
N ILE A 153 9.57 12.34 7.19
CA ILE A 153 8.65 11.26 7.58
C ILE A 153 9.36 9.92 7.40
N ALA A 154 9.37 9.10 8.47
CA ALA A 154 9.72 7.70 8.39
C ALA A 154 8.46 6.85 8.22
N ARG A 155 8.51 5.84 7.37
CA ARG A 155 7.44 4.87 7.18
C ARG A 155 7.82 3.57 7.89
N PHE A 156 6.91 3.03 8.69
CA PHE A 156 7.06 1.73 9.34
C PHE A 156 5.92 0.81 8.86
N GLU A 157 6.20 0.01 7.85
CA GLU A 157 5.20 -0.87 7.26
C GLU A 157 5.07 -2.17 8.07
N GLU A 158 3.82 -2.62 8.28
CA GLU A 158 3.48 -3.86 8.98
C GLU A 158 4.08 -3.98 10.41
N ILE A 159 4.00 -2.90 11.17
CA ILE A 159 4.57 -2.82 12.53
C ILE A 159 4.13 -3.96 13.45
N SER A 160 2.91 -4.46 13.29
CA SER A 160 2.34 -5.55 14.07
C SER A 160 3.02 -6.91 13.86
N ARG A 161 3.85 -7.06 12.80
CA ARG A 161 4.65 -8.28 12.59
C ARG A 161 5.93 -8.33 13.43
N CYS A 162 6.35 -7.19 13.98
CA CYS A 162 7.52 -7.14 14.84
C CYS A 162 7.21 -7.69 16.24
N ALA A 163 8.21 -8.23 16.91
CA ALA A 163 8.12 -8.57 18.32
C ALA A 163 7.78 -7.34 19.18
N SER A 164 7.11 -7.54 20.32
CA SER A 164 6.66 -6.42 21.20
C SER A 164 7.82 -5.56 21.68
N GLU A 165 8.96 -6.18 21.99
CA GLU A 165 10.17 -5.48 22.45
C GLU A 165 10.70 -4.51 21.38
N VAL A 166 10.63 -4.92 20.11
CA VAL A 166 11.03 -4.10 18.97
C VAL A 166 10.05 -2.94 18.76
N GLN A 167 8.74 -3.20 18.92
CA GLN A 167 7.72 -2.15 18.85
C GLN A 167 7.92 -1.11 19.97
N ASP A 168 8.29 -1.56 21.17
CA ASP A 168 8.49 -0.69 22.34
C ASP A 168 9.70 0.26 22.19
N ALA A 169 10.68 -0.09 21.35
CA ALA A 169 11.77 0.82 20.98
C ALA A 169 11.26 2.14 20.35
N LEU A 170 10.08 2.13 19.73
CA LEU A 170 9.45 3.34 19.19
C LEU A 170 8.87 4.25 20.28
N ILE A 171 8.55 3.73 21.47
CA ILE A 171 7.90 4.50 22.53
C ILE A 171 8.75 5.73 22.93
N SER A 172 10.05 5.51 23.14
CA SER A 172 10.98 6.59 23.50
C SER A 172 11.12 7.61 22.36
N ILE A 173 11.27 7.13 21.13
CA ILE A 173 11.38 7.98 19.92
C ILE A 173 10.15 8.85 19.75
N LEU A 174 8.96 8.28 19.91
CA LEU A 174 7.70 9.00 19.76
C LEU A 174 7.40 9.96 20.89
N SER A 175 7.82 9.63 22.14
CA SER A 175 7.58 10.46 23.32
C SER A 175 8.60 11.58 23.46
N GLU A 176 9.88 11.22 23.43
CA GLU A 176 10.97 12.15 23.73
C GLU A 176 11.48 12.89 22.48
N LYS A 177 11.09 12.42 21.29
CA LYS A 177 11.54 12.98 20.01
C LYS A 177 13.07 13.05 19.93
N ARG A 178 13.74 12.00 20.43
CA ARG A 178 15.22 11.87 20.40
C ARG A 178 15.65 10.42 20.33
N ILE A 179 16.84 10.21 19.83
CA ILE A 179 17.57 8.93 19.89
C ILE A 179 18.85 9.15 20.66
N SER A 180 19.03 8.41 21.76
CA SER A 180 20.26 8.40 22.52
C SER A 180 21.25 7.40 21.92
N ILE A 181 22.52 7.80 21.85
CA ILE A 181 23.66 6.97 21.41
C ILE A 181 24.68 6.94 22.56
N PRO A 182 24.47 6.05 23.55
CA PRO A 182 25.28 6.04 24.77
C PRO A 182 26.78 5.85 24.49
N GLU A 183 27.12 5.06 23.45
CA GLU A 183 28.51 4.79 23.08
C GLU A 183 29.28 6.03 22.62
N LEU A 184 28.57 7.05 22.17
CA LEU A 184 29.14 8.33 21.75
C LEU A 184 28.87 9.45 22.78
N GLY A 185 28.13 9.14 23.84
CA GLY A 185 27.77 10.09 24.87
C GLY A 185 26.89 11.25 24.39
N TYR A 186 26.09 11.04 23.32
CA TYR A 186 25.25 12.10 22.80
C TYR A 186 23.86 11.63 22.36
N GLU A 187 22.94 12.60 22.19
CA GLU A 187 21.58 12.38 21.74
C GLU A 187 21.28 13.18 20.46
N ILE A 188 20.43 12.62 19.62
CA ILE A 188 19.92 13.30 18.42
C ILE A 188 18.48 13.69 18.67
N PRO A 189 18.16 15.00 18.77
CA PRO A 189 16.80 15.48 18.78
C PRO A 189 16.18 15.42 17.39
N ALA A 190 14.89 15.18 17.32
CA ALA A 190 14.16 15.27 16.06
C ALA A 190 14.07 16.72 15.57
N ALA A 191 14.42 16.93 14.31
CA ALA A 191 14.20 18.21 13.64
C ALA A 191 12.70 18.46 13.42
N LYS A 192 12.30 19.74 13.32
CA LYS A 192 10.90 20.13 13.05
C LYS A 192 10.40 19.52 11.75
N GLY A 193 9.19 18.97 11.78
CA GLY A 193 8.58 18.25 10.66
C GLY A 193 8.70 16.72 10.78
N PHE A 194 9.55 16.21 11.68
CA PHE A 194 9.67 14.77 11.88
C PHE A 194 8.35 14.14 12.32
N SER A 195 7.97 13.07 11.65
CA SER A 195 6.86 12.19 12.06
C SER A 195 7.10 10.75 11.60
N ILE A 196 6.25 9.84 12.10
CA ILE A 196 6.22 8.43 11.68
C ILE A 196 4.82 8.11 11.16
N ILE A 197 4.76 7.45 10.00
CA ILE A 197 3.55 6.77 9.51
C ILE A 197 3.78 5.27 9.65
N ALA A 198 2.99 4.62 10.48
CA ALA A 198 3.01 3.17 10.61
C ALA A 198 1.78 2.53 9.94
N THR A 199 1.93 1.29 9.47
CA THR A 199 0.82 0.49 8.95
C THR A 199 0.68 -0.82 9.72
N ALA A 200 -0.55 -1.31 9.87
CA ALA A 200 -0.85 -2.60 10.48
C ALA A 200 -2.04 -3.26 9.79
N ASN A 201 -2.04 -4.59 9.74
CA ASN A 201 -3.18 -5.38 9.26
C ASN A 201 -4.09 -5.74 10.43
N THR A 202 -5.41 -5.77 10.18
CA THR A 202 -6.42 -6.09 11.23
C THR A 202 -6.57 -7.58 11.49
N ARG A 203 -6.20 -8.46 10.56
CA ARG A 203 -6.55 -9.89 10.58
C ARG A 203 -5.38 -10.85 10.35
N ASP A 204 -4.14 -10.40 10.33
CA ASP A 204 -3.00 -11.31 10.12
C ASP A 204 -2.83 -12.24 11.32
N ARG A 205 -2.82 -13.57 11.07
CA ARG A 205 -2.43 -14.57 12.06
C ARG A 205 -0.93 -14.40 12.37
N GLY A 206 -0.58 -14.33 13.65
CA GLY A 206 0.81 -14.08 14.09
C GLY A 206 1.17 -12.60 14.24
N VAL A 207 0.18 -11.73 14.28
CA VAL A 207 0.35 -10.32 14.61
C VAL A 207 0.51 -10.17 16.12
N ASN A 208 1.60 -9.56 16.55
CA ASN A 208 1.77 -9.16 17.94
C ASN A 208 0.86 -7.96 18.24
N ASP A 209 0.07 -8.06 19.29
CA ASP A 209 -0.73 -6.94 19.75
C ASP A 209 0.18 -5.78 20.16
N MET A 210 -0.07 -4.62 19.56
CA MET A 210 0.63 -3.40 19.98
C MET A 210 0.27 -3.08 21.43
N SER A 211 1.28 -2.76 22.24
CA SER A 211 1.08 -2.34 23.62
C SER A 211 0.18 -1.10 23.70
N SER A 212 -0.62 -0.98 24.77
CA SER A 212 -1.45 0.20 25.00
C SER A 212 -0.60 1.47 25.11
N ALA A 213 0.63 1.35 25.60
CA ALA A 213 1.60 2.43 25.67
C ALA A 213 1.98 2.94 24.29
N LEU A 214 2.26 2.04 23.33
CA LEU A 214 2.58 2.41 21.96
C LEU A 214 1.35 2.96 21.22
N LYS A 215 0.19 2.31 21.35
CA LYS A 215 -1.08 2.77 20.72
C LYS A 215 -1.41 4.23 21.08
N ARG A 216 -1.14 4.65 22.31
CA ARG A 216 -1.40 6.04 22.77
C ARG A 216 -0.54 7.11 22.09
N ARG A 217 0.58 6.75 21.44
CA ARG A 217 1.47 7.66 20.71
C ARG A 217 1.03 7.86 19.27
N PHE A 218 0.14 7.01 18.78
CA PHE A 218 -0.43 7.12 17.46
C PHE A 218 -1.81 7.75 17.47
N ASN A 219 -2.14 8.47 16.42
CA ASN A 219 -3.51 8.65 15.99
C ASN A 219 -3.84 7.55 14.99
N ILE A 220 -4.89 6.79 15.28
CA ILE A 220 -5.24 5.58 14.53
C ILE A 220 -6.33 5.91 13.53
N ILE A 221 -6.10 5.55 12.26
CA ILE A 221 -7.09 5.63 11.18
C ILE A 221 -7.32 4.23 10.63
N VAL A 222 -8.58 3.81 10.64
CA VAL A 222 -8.98 2.55 10.00
C VAL A 222 -9.39 2.83 8.58
N LEU A 223 -8.63 2.29 7.61
CA LEU A 223 -8.96 2.36 6.20
C LEU A 223 -9.92 1.23 5.86
N PRO A 224 -11.15 1.54 5.45
CA PRO A 224 -12.12 0.52 5.07
C PRO A 224 -11.76 -0.09 3.70
N THR A 225 -12.25 -1.29 3.45
CA THR A 225 -12.38 -1.81 2.08
C THR A 225 -13.35 -0.93 1.30
N PRO A 226 -13.26 -0.86 -0.05
CA PRO A 226 -14.20 -0.10 -0.86
C PRO A 226 -15.66 -0.45 -0.51
N GLY A 227 -16.47 0.57 -0.19
CA GLY A 227 -17.83 0.37 0.33
C GLY A 227 -18.79 -0.21 -0.71
N ASP A 228 -18.71 0.27 -1.94
CA ASP A 228 -19.51 -0.15 -3.08
C ASP A 228 -18.65 -0.77 -4.18
N ILE A 229 -19.31 -1.46 -5.11
CA ILE A 229 -18.64 -2.15 -6.20
C ILE A 229 -18.12 -1.17 -7.26
N GLU A 230 -18.81 -0.08 -7.49
CA GLU A 230 -18.48 0.95 -8.47
C GLU A 230 -17.14 1.61 -8.11
N THR A 231 -16.96 1.97 -6.85
CA THR A 231 -15.68 2.50 -6.33
C THR A 231 -14.55 1.48 -6.51
N GLU A 232 -14.79 0.20 -6.23
CA GLU A 232 -13.77 -0.85 -6.40
C GLU A 232 -13.40 -1.05 -7.86
N ILE A 233 -14.38 -1.04 -8.78
CA ILE A 233 -14.16 -1.10 -10.23
C ILE A 233 -13.32 0.10 -10.72
N GLU A 234 -13.63 1.31 -10.24
CA GLU A 234 -12.86 2.51 -10.59
C GLU A 234 -11.40 2.41 -10.15
N ILE A 235 -11.15 1.95 -8.92
CA ILE A 235 -9.80 1.73 -8.40
C ILE A 235 -9.04 0.73 -9.28
N VAL A 236 -9.64 -0.42 -9.58
CA VAL A 236 -9.02 -1.46 -10.40
C VAL A 236 -8.73 -0.96 -11.81
N ARG A 237 -9.72 -0.34 -12.47
CA ARG A 237 -9.56 0.23 -13.82
C ARG A 237 -8.39 1.20 -13.90
N LYS A 238 -8.34 2.14 -12.96
CA LYS A 238 -7.27 3.14 -12.92
C LYS A 238 -5.89 2.51 -12.71
N ARG A 239 -5.77 1.63 -11.73
CA ARG A 239 -4.48 1.01 -11.39
C ARG A 239 -3.96 0.07 -12.48
N VAL A 240 -4.83 -0.69 -13.11
CA VAL A 240 -4.46 -1.56 -14.24
C VAL A 240 -3.95 -0.72 -15.42
N LYS A 241 -4.61 0.40 -15.71
CA LYS A 241 -4.17 1.34 -16.77
C LYS A 241 -2.77 1.93 -16.47
N GLU A 242 -2.54 2.38 -15.24
CA GLU A 242 -1.24 2.91 -14.83
C GLU A 242 -0.12 1.86 -14.91
N LEU A 243 -0.39 0.64 -14.44
CA LEU A 243 0.58 -0.46 -14.50
C LEU A 243 0.86 -0.92 -15.92
N ALA A 244 -0.14 -0.94 -16.80
CA ALA A 244 0.04 -1.29 -18.20
C ALA A 244 1.02 -0.36 -18.91
N VAL A 245 0.96 0.93 -18.63
CA VAL A 245 1.90 1.94 -19.16
C VAL A 245 3.30 1.70 -18.61
N ASN A 246 3.43 1.52 -17.29
CA ASN A 246 4.73 1.36 -16.64
C ASN A 246 5.46 0.05 -17.03
N LEU A 247 4.71 -0.98 -17.35
CA LEU A 247 5.24 -2.29 -17.78
C LEU A 247 5.37 -2.41 -19.30
N GLU A 248 5.04 -1.35 -20.04
CA GLU A 248 5.10 -1.31 -21.52
C GLU A 248 4.36 -2.49 -22.20
N LEU A 249 3.25 -2.92 -21.58
CA LEU A 249 2.49 -4.06 -22.09
C LEU A 249 1.79 -3.71 -23.40
N GLN A 250 2.18 -4.36 -24.49
CA GLN A 250 1.58 -4.22 -25.81
C GLN A 250 0.28 -5.04 -25.94
N ALA A 251 -0.68 -4.78 -25.04
CA ALA A 251 -1.98 -5.43 -25.04
C ALA A 251 -3.08 -4.39 -24.90
N ALA A 252 -4.27 -4.72 -25.38
CA ALA A 252 -5.45 -3.92 -25.09
C ALA A 252 -5.74 -3.91 -23.59
N LEU A 253 -6.18 -2.75 -23.07
CA LEU A 253 -6.68 -2.66 -21.71
C LEU A 253 -7.87 -3.64 -21.52
N PRO A 254 -8.07 -4.17 -20.31
CA PRO A 254 -9.23 -5.01 -20.02
C PRO A 254 -10.52 -4.29 -20.39
N ALA A 255 -11.43 -5.01 -21.06
CA ALA A 255 -12.76 -4.50 -21.30
C ALA A 255 -13.47 -4.26 -19.94
N ASP A 256 -14.36 -3.28 -19.90
CA ASP A 256 -15.06 -2.93 -18.65
C ASP A 256 -15.83 -4.11 -18.05
N ASP A 257 -16.43 -4.97 -18.88
CA ASP A 257 -17.14 -6.17 -18.41
C ASP A 257 -16.19 -7.19 -17.76
N ALA A 258 -14.95 -7.30 -18.23
CA ALA A 258 -13.92 -8.15 -17.62
C ALA A 258 -13.55 -7.65 -16.21
N ILE A 259 -13.36 -6.34 -16.06
CA ILE A 259 -13.10 -5.72 -14.76
C ILE A 259 -14.27 -5.97 -13.81
N VAL A 260 -15.50 -5.71 -14.27
CA VAL A 260 -16.72 -5.94 -13.49
C VAL A 260 -16.82 -7.39 -13.03
N LYS A 261 -16.58 -8.36 -13.92
CA LYS A 261 -16.62 -9.79 -13.58
C LYS A 261 -15.60 -10.16 -12.50
N VAL A 262 -14.35 -9.75 -12.67
CA VAL A 262 -13.28 -10.05 -11.69
C VAL A 262 -13.60 -9.42 -10.34
N VAL A 263 -13.96 -8.13 -10.31
CA VAL A 263 -14.30 -7.43 -9.05
C VAL A 263 -15.52 -8.05 -8.38
N THR A 264 -16.54 -8.43 -9.16
CA THR A 264 -17.73 -9.12 -8.63
C THR A 264 -17.36 -10.43 -7.94
N ILE A 265 -16.62 -11.30 -8.63
CA ILE A 265 -16.17 -12.60 -8.07
C ILE A 265 -15.40 -12.38 -6.76
N PHE A 266 -14.45 -11.45 -6.77
CA PHE A 266 -13.60 -11.17 -5.61
C PHE A 266 -14.41 -10.64 -4.44
N ARG A 267 -15.34 -9.73 -4.69
CA ARG A 267 -16.19 -9.14 -3.66
C ARG A 267 -17.13 -10.17 -3.04
N GLU A 268 -17.74 -11.02 -3.85
CA GLU A 268 -18.63 -12.08 -3.37
C GLU A 268 -17.91 -13.12 -2.53
N LEU A 269 -16.77 -13.62 -2.99
CA LEU A 269 -15.94 -14.56 -2.25
C LEU A 269 -15.40 -13.96 -0.95
N ARG A 270 -14.99 -12.69 -0.96
CA ARG A 270 -14.51 -11.96 0.23
C ARG A 270 -15.61 -11.76 1.26
N ASN A 271 -16.81 -11.40 0.81
CA ASN A 271 -17.96 -11.12 1.69
C ASN A 271 -18.72 -12.39 2.10
N GLY A 272 -18.45 -13.51 1.45
CA GLY A 272 -19.16 -14.77 1.72
C GLY A 272 -20.62 -14.76 1.27
N MET A 273 -20.97 -13.89 0.29
CA MET A 273 -22.35 -13.71 -0.18
C MET A 273 -22.38 -13.14 -1.59
N THR A 274 -23.35 -13.56 -2.41
CA THR A 274 -23.60 -12.95 -3.72
C THR A 274 -24.02 -11.47 -3.59
N LEU A 275 -23.77 -10.66 -4.62
CA LEU A 275 -24.09 -9.22 -4.61
C LEU A 275 -25.59 -8.95 -4.40
N ASP A 276 -26.45 -9.84 -4.90
CA ASP A 276 -27.92 -9.78 -4.69
C ASP A 276 -28.37 -10.33 -3.33
N SER A 277 -27.43 -10.74 -2.49
CA SER A 277 -27.65 -11.30 -1.14
C SER A 277 -28.53 -12.55 -1.08
N LYS A 278 -28.67 -13.29 -2.20
CA LYS A 278 -29.54 -14.49 -2.25
C LYS A 278 -28.80 -15.77 -1.85
N GLU A 279 -27.51 -15.88 -2.18
CA GLU A 279 -26.77 -17.11 -1.91
C GLU A 279 -25.58 -16.81 -0.98
N LYS A 280 -25.43 -17.62 0.08
CA LYS A 280 -24.25 -17.61 0.94
C LYS A 280 -23.13 -18.40 0.27
N ILE A 281 -21.94 -17.86 0.31
CA ILE A 281 -20.73 -18.40 -0.29
C ILE A 281 -19.74 -18.68 0.84
N LYS A 282 -19.10 -19.83 0.81
CA LYS A 282 -17.98 -20.08 1.72
C LYS A 282 -16.76 -19.27 1.22
N PRO A 283 -16.17 -18.41 2.05
CA PRO A 283 -14.96 -17.69 1.64
C PRO A 283 -13.77 -18.65 1.58
N PRO A 284 -12.82 -18.44 0.65
CA PRO A 284 -11.57 -19.20 0.62
C PRO A 284 -10.68 -18.87 1.83
N SER A 285 -9.64 -19.67 2.04
CA SER A 285 -8.71 -19.55 3.17
C SER A 285 -7.84 -18.29 3.07
N GLY A 286 -7.52 -17.85 1.85
CA GLY A 286 -6.74 -16.66 1.55
C GLY A 286 -7.58 -15.38 1.57
N VAL A 287 -6.91 -14.26 1.80
CA VAL A 287 -7.54 -12.95 1.67
C VAL A 287 -7.63 -12.61 0.18
N ILE A 288 -8.83 -12.29 -0.29
CA ILE A 288 -9.09 -11.81 -1.65
C ILE A 288 -9.21 -10.29 -1.61
N SER A 289 -8.21 -9.60 -2.12
CA SER A 289 -8.10 -8.15 -2.04
C SER A 289 -8.24 -7.47 -3.40
N THR A 290 -8.56 -6.17 -3.39
CA THR A 290 -8.56 -5.33 -4.59
C THR A 290 -7.18 -5.32 -5.28
N ALA A 291 -6.09 -5.43 -4.50
CA ALA A 291 -4.73 -5.50 -5.06
C ALA A 291 -4.51 -6.79 -5.87
N GLU A 292 -5.08 -7.92 -5.45
CA GLU A 292 -5.03 -9.17 -6.21
C GLU A 292 -5.86 -9.09 -7.50
N ALA A 293 -7.00 -8.40 -7.49
CA ALA A 293 -7.77 -8.15 -8.72
C ALA A 293 -6.96 -7.34 -9.74
N ILE A 294 -6.23 -6.32 -9.28
CA ILE A 294 -5.33 -5.54 -10.13
C ILE A 294 -4.21 -6.42 -10.70
N SER A 295 -3.56 -7.22 -9.85
CA SER A 295 -2.48 -8.12 -10.26
C SER A 295 -2.96 -9.16 -11.28
N LEU A 296 -4.13 -9.74 -11.04
CA LEU A 296 -4.75 -10.71 -11.95
C LEU A 296 -4.98 -10.11 -13.34
N LEU A 297 -5.62 -8.94 -13.42
CA LEU A 297 -5.90 -8.30 -14.69
C LEU A 297 -4.62 -7.87 -15.42
N THR A 298 -3.62 -7.37 -14.69
CA THR A 298 -2.31 -7.03 -15.26
C THR A 298 -1.60 -8.28 -15.81
N ASN A 299 -1.66 -9.42 -15.10
CA ASN A 299 -1.13 -10.69 -15.57
C ASN A 299 -1.89 -11.20 -16.82
N SER A 300 -3.22 -11.07 -16.86
CA SER A 300 -4.02 -11.42 -18.04
C SER A 300 -3.65 -10.58 -19.25
N MET A 301 -3.29 -9.29 -19.05
CA MET A 301 -2.74 -8.45 -20.12
C MET A 301 -1.40 -8.99 -20.63
N ALA A 302 -0.51 -9.39 -19.72
CA ALA A 302 0.78 -9.96 -20.10
C ALA A 302 0.62 -11.28 -20.87
N LEU A 303 -0.30 -12.16 -20.44
CA LEU A 303 -0.64 -13.39 -21.18
C LEU A 303 -1.13 -13.07 -22.60
N ALA A 304 -2.06 -12.13 -22.73
CA ALA A 304 -2.60 -11.71 -24.01
C ALA A 304 -1.52 -11.10 -24.94
N ALA A 305 -0.59 -10.31 -24.36
CA ALA A 305 0.50 -9.69 -25.12
C ALA A 305 1.54 -10.69 -25.59
N CYS A 306 1.98 -11.59 -24.69
CA CYS A 306 3.13 -12.47 -24.95
C CYS A 306 2.74 -13.77 -25.67
N PHE A 307 1.56 -14.32 -25.37
CA PHE A 307 1.15 -15.66 -25.81
C PHE A 307 -0.18 -15.66 -26.60
N GLY A 308 -0.89 -14.54 -26.56
CA GLY A 308 -2.17 -14.36 -27.25
C GLY A 308 -2.06 -13.46 -28.49
N LYS A 309 -3.17 -12.80 -28.81
CA LYS A 309 -3.29 -11.84 -29.94
C LYS A 309 -3.40 -10.38 -29.42
N GLY A 310 -2.86 -10.07 -28.25
CA GLY A 310 -2.91 -8.74 -27.64
C GLY A 310 -4.29 -8.34 -27.10
N LYS A 311 -5.28 -9.24 -27.08
CA LYS A 311 -6.62 -9.03 -26.52
C LYS A 311 -6.89 -10.07 -25.45
N ILE A 312 -7.26 -9.63 -24.26
CA ILE A 312 -7.55 -10.49 -23.12
C ILE A 312 -8.76 -11.36 -23.44
N THR A 313 -8.65 -12.65 -23.16
CA THR A 313 -9.70 -13.65 -23.32
C THR A 313 -10.24 -14.13 -21.97
N SER A 314 -11.32 -14.90 -21.98
CA SER A 314 -11.85 -15.52 -20.76
C SER A 314 -10.88 -16.56 -20.17
N GLU A 315 -10.08 -17.22 -20.99
CA GLU A 315 -9.04 -18.16 -20.59
C GLU A 315 -7.92 -17.46 -19.83
N ASP A 316 -7.46 -16.27 -20.28
CA ASP A 316 -6.45 -15.48 -19.61
C ASP A 316 -6.92 -15.05 -18.20
N ILE A 317 -8.20 -14.66 -18.08
CA ILE A 317 -8.81 -14.30 -16.79
C ILE A 317 -8.96 -15.53 -15.90
N ALA A 318 -9.43 -16.67 -16.45
CA ALA A 318 -9.63 -17.90 -15.69
C ALA A 318 -8.32 -18.42 -15.08
N ALA A 319 -7.21 -18.37 -15.84
CA ALA A 319 -5.90 -18.73 -15.33
C ALA A 319 -5.49 -17.87 -14.13
N GLY A 320 -5.72 -16.56 -14.22
CA GLY A 320 -5.47 -15.63 -13.11
C GLY A 320 -6.38 -15.88 -11.89
N LEU A 321 -7.67 -16.14 -12.10
CA LEU A 321 -8.64 -16.40 -11.05
C LEU A 321 -8.26 -17.63 -10.22
N GLN A 322 -7.89 -18.73 -10.86
CA GLN A 322 -7.48 -19.93 -10.16
C GLN A 322 -6.29 -19.67 -9.24
N GLY A 323 -5.23 -19.03 -9.72
CA GLY A 323 -4.05 -18.72 -8.94
C GLY A 323 -4.29 -17.69 -7.82
N ALA A 324 -5.25 -16.78 -7.99
CA ALA A 324 -5.61 -15.80 -6.97
C ALA A 324 -6.48 -16.39 -5.86
N ILE A 325 -7.40 -17.30 -6.18
CA ILE A 325 -8.41 -17.83 -5.25
C ILE A 325 -7.92 -19.08 -4.52
N VAL A 326 -7.27 -20.00 -5.26
CA VAL A 326 -6.83 -21.29 -4.71
C VAL A 326 -5.43 -21.14 -4.12
N LYS A 327 -5.34 -20.89 -2.81
CA LYS A 327 -4.09 -20.82 -2.05
C LYS A 327 -3.82 -22.09 -1.25
N ASP A 328 -4.88 -22.72 -0.74
CA ASP A 328 -4.87 -24.06 -0.13
C ASP A 328 -5.55 -25.02 -1.13
N GLU A 329 -4.77 -25.95 -1.70
CA GLU A 329 -5.24 -26.80 -2.79
C GLU A 329 -6.44 -27.67 -2.40
N GLU A 330 -6.49 -28.18 -1.17
CA GLU A 330 -7.59 -29.02 -0.72
C GLU A 330 -8.87 -28.24 -0.42
N LYS A 331 -8.74 -27.15 0.34
CA LYS A 331 -9.89 -26.37 0.83
C LYS A 331 -10.43 -25.40 -0.19
N ASP A 332 -9.55 -24.60 -0.78
CA ASP A 332 -9.96 -23.52 -1.67
C ASP A 332 -10.43 -24.04 -3.03
N LYS A 333 -9.87 -25.18 -3.49
CA LYS A 333 -10.32 -25.83 -4.74
C LYS A 333 -11.78 -26.28 -4.64
N LEU A 334 -12.21 -26.78 -3.47
CA LEU A 334 -13.63 -27.13 -3.23
C LEU A 334 -14.51 -25.88 -3.22
N VAL A 335 -14.10 -24.84 -2.50
CA VAL A 335 -14.82 -23.56 -2.44
C VAL A 335 -14.98 -22.95 -3.83
N TRP A 336 -13.93 -22.97 -4.63
CA TRP A 336 -13.94 -22.44 -5.98
C TRP A 336 -14.89 -23.22 -6.89
N ARG A 337 -14.87 -24.57 -6.83
CA ARG A 337 -15.81 -25.41 -7.59
C ARG A 337 -17.26 -25.17 -7.19
N GLU A 338 -17.55 -25.10 -5.89
CA GLU A 338 -18.89 -24.79 -5.37
C GLU A 338 -19.37 -23.42 -5.89
N TYR A 339 -18.51 -22.41 -5.90
CA TYR A 339 -18.84 -21.09 -6.43
C TYR A 339 -19.13 -21.13 -7.94
N LEU A 340 -18.31 -21.82 -8.71
CA LEU A 340 -18.53 -21.99 -10.15
C LEU A 340 -19.88 -22.63 -10.47
N ASP A 341 -20.19 -23.77 -9.80
CA ASP A 341 -21.39 -24.55 -10.11
C ASP A 341 -22.68 -23.92 -9.55
N ASN A 342 -22.63 -23.33 -8.37
CA ASN A 342 -23.80 -22.79 -7.69
C ASN A 342 -24.09 -21.33 -8.07
N VAL A 343 -23.07 -20.53 -8.35
CA VAL A 343 -23.21 -19.09 -8.63
C VAL A 343 -22.95 -18.77 -10.09
N LEU A 344 -21.72 -18.98 -10.60
CA LEU A 344 -21.35 -18.53 -11.93
C LEU A 344 -22.16 -19.19 -13.03
N LYS A 345 -22.39 -20.51 -12.93
CA LYS A 345 -23.17 -21.30 -13.91
C LYS A 345 -24.60 -20.78 -14.08
N LYS A 346 -25.20 -20.23 -13.02
CA LYS A 346 -26.60 -19.75 -13.02
C LYS A 346 -26.75 -18.33 -13.53
N ARG A 347 -25.64 -17.63 -13.78
CA ARG A 347 -25.66 -16.26 -14.33
C ARG A 347 -25.98 -16.25 -15.81
N GLY A 348 -26.28 -15.06 -16.33
CA GLY A 348 -26.64 -14.85 -17.73
C GLY A 348 -25.58 -15.27 -18.74
N SER A 349 -25.93 -15.20 -20.01
CA SER A 349 -25.08 -15.63 -21.12
C SER A 349 -23.72 -14.94 -21.17
N GLU A 350 -23.63 -13.70 -20.67
CA GLU A 350 -22.41 -12.90 -20.61
C GLU A 350 -21.32 -13.50 -19.68
N TRP A 351 -21.69 -14.43 -18.77
CA TRP A 351 -20.76 -15.12 -17.87
C TRP A 351 -20.32 -16.50 -18.38
N ARG A 352 -20.97 -16.98 -19.44
CA ARG A 352 -20.83 -18.36 -19.92
C ARG A 352 -19.41 -18.71 -20.35
N ASP A 353 -18.77 -17.81 -21.09
CA ASP A 353 -17.40 -18.04 -21.60
C ASP A 353 -16.42 -18.10 -20.43
N LEU A 354 -16.55 -17.20 -19.43
CA LEU A 354 -15.71 -17.21 -18.24
C LEU A 354 -15.94 -18.47 -17.39
N TYR A 355 -17.22 -18.89 -17.21
CA TYR A 355 -17.54 -20.13 -16.52
C TYR A 355 -16.89 -21.35 -17.18
N ASN A 356 -17.00 -21.47 -18.51
CA ASN A 356 -16.43 -22.59 -19.25
C ASN A 356 -14.90 -22.62 -19.12
N ALA A 357 -14.24 -21.49 -19.33
CA ALA A 357 -12.79 -21.36 -19.17
C ALA A 357 -12.32 -21.73 -17.74
N CYS A 358 -13.01 -21.23 -16.69
CA CYS A 358 -12.70 -21.59 -15.31
C CYS A 358 -12.91 -23.08 -15.02
N LYS A 359 -13.91 -23.71 -15.66
CA LYS A 359 -14.18 -25.13 -15.47
C LYS A 359 -13.10 -26.00 -16.12
N GLU A 360 -12.65 -25.64 -17.32
CA GLU A 360 -11.55 -26.33 -18.01
C GLU A 360 -10.24 -26.28 -17.25
N MET A 361 -9.93 -25.12 -16.62
CA MET A 361 -8.75 -24.96 -15.79
C MET A 361 -8.80 -25.75 -14.47
N ASN A 362 -9.99 -26.17 -14.01
CA ASN A 362 -10.19 -26.96 -12.79
C ASN A 362 -10.35 -28.46 -13.04
N ALA A 363 -10.37 -28.90 -14.26
CA ALA A 363 -10.45 -30.31 -14.62
C ALA A 363 -9.11 -31.00 -14.43
#